data_7fdfc0702ed127e4aa7d25ce95c65b5a
#
_entry.id   7fdfc0702ed127e4aa7d25ce95c65b5a
#
_cell.length_a   1.000
_cell.length_b   1.000
_cell.length_c   1.000
_cell.angle_alpha   90.00
_cell.angle_beta   90.00
_cell.angle_gamma   90.00
#
_symmetry.space_group_name_H-M   'P 1'
#
loop_
_entity.id
_entity.type
_entity.pdbx_description
1 polymer ?
#
loop_
_entity_poly.entity_id
_entity_poly.type
_entity_poly.pdbx_seq_one_letter_code
_entity_poly.pdbx_strand_id
1 'polypeptide(L)'
;VFENPQVFVDRAESRFRDQLRGMTEKVATSGSHIVLLCGPSSSGKTTTANLLVSDLSALGRRAVRISLDDFYRNRDVMPLWEDGTKNFESIEGLDLECFSTSVNTLMREGHAEFPIFDFTAGKRSPITRPMEYDENTILIFEGIHALQPQLRQGLASSNFGIYIHPNTSYVDQDGHTLLDARDLRLTRRIIRDNLHRGTPPLGTMQMWKDVLRGELLYMKPSSGTADVFVNTSHDLSLIHI
;
A
#
# COMPACT_ATOMS: atom_id res chain seq x y z
N VAL A 1 -8.26 6.15 -28.03
CA VAL A 1 -7.50 4.88 -28.02
C VAL A 1 -7.29 4.38 -29.44
N PHE A 2 -8.30 4.45 -30.29
CA PHE A 2 -8.28 3.84 -31.63
C PHE A 2 -7.50 4.66 -32.68
N GLU A 3 -7.30 5.96 -32.48
CA GLU A 3 -6.61 6.81 -33.45
C GLU A 3 -5.08 6.76 -33.32
N ASN A 4 -4.54 6.67 -32.11
CA ASN A 4 -3.11 6.51 -31.85
C ASN A 4 -2.86 5.96 -30.43
N PRO A 5 -2.62 4.64 -30.28
CA PRO A 5 -2.39 4.02 -28.98
C PRO A 5 -1.25 4.65 -28.18
N GLN A 6 -0.16 5.09 -28.86
CA GLN A 6 0.98 5.70 -28.16
C GLN A 6 0.61 7.04 -27.52
N VAL A 7 -0.14 7.89 -28.21
CA VAL A 7 -0.59 9.19 -27.65
C VAL A 7 -1.49 8.98 -26.43
N PHE A 8 -2.33 7.94 -26.45
CA PHE A 8 -3.15 7.59 -25.31
C PHE A 8 -2.32 7.16 -24.09
N VAL A 9 -1.31 6.31 -24.31
CA VAL A 9 -0.36 5.88 -23.28
C VAL A 9 0.37 7.07 -22.71
N ASP A 10 0.98 7.90 -23.54
CA ASP A 10 1.78 9.06 -23.13
C ASP A 10 0.96 10.04 -22.30
N ARG A 11 -0.31 10.23 -22.65
CA ARG A 11 -1.26 11.07 -21.88
C ARG A 11 -1.60 10.47 -20.51
N ALA A 12 -1.81 9.16 -20.45
CA ALA A 12 -2.10 8.47 -19.18
C ALA A 12 -0.90 8.52 -18.24
N GLU A 13 0.29 8.24 -18.76
CA GLU A 13 1.56 8.33 -18.03
C GLU A 13 1.83 9.77 -17.55
N SER A 14 1.61 10.78 -18.38
CA SER A 14 1.78 12.18 -18.01
C SER A 14 0.86 12.55 -16.84
N ARG A 15 -0.43 12.20 -16.91
CA ARG A 15 -1.40 12.47 -15.83
C ARG A 15 -0.99 11.83 -14.52
N PHE A 16 -0.49 10.60 -14.55
CA PHE A 16 -0.04 9.93 -13.34
C PHE A 16 1.21 10.60 -12.75
N ARG A 17 2.18 10.97 -13.60
CA ARG A 17 3.38 11.70 -13.16
C ARG A 17 3.05 13.06 -12.54
N ASP A 18 2.08 13.79 -13.09
CA ASP A 18 1.64 15.07 -12.53
C ASP A 18 0.98 14.88 -11.15
N GLN A 19 0.19 13.82 -10.96
CA GLN A 19 -0.37 13.48 -9.65
C GLN A 19 0.73 13.11 -8.65
N LEU A 20 1.73 12.32 -9.06
CA LEU A 20 2.88 11.96 -8.22
C LEU A 20 3.66 13.20 -7.80
N ARG A 21 3.94 14.12 -8.74
CA ARG A 21 4.64 15.36 -8.44
C ARG A 21 3.88 16.19 -7.40
N GLY A 22 2.59 16.41 -7.61
CA GLY A 22 1.75 17.14 -6.66
C GLY A 22 1.65 16.48 -5.29
N MET A 23 1.66 15.14 -5.22
CA MET A 23 1.73 14.38 -3.99
C MET A 23 3.08 14.58 -3.30
N THR A 24 4.19 14.46 -4.04
CA THR A 24 5.56 14.64 -3.52
C THR A 24 5.77 16.04 -2.93
N GLU A 25 5.31 17.08 -3.63
CA GLU A 25 5.37 18.46 -3.15
C GLU A 25 4.60 18.65 -1.84
N LYS A 26 3.40 18.09 -1.73
CA LYS A 26 2.60 18.14 -0.50
C LYS A 26 3.28 17.40 0.66
N VAL A 27 3.85 16.23 0.42
CA VAL A 27 4.64 15.50 1.42
C VAL A 27 5.84 16.33 1.87
N ALA A 28 6.63 16.85 0.93
CA ALA A 28 7.84 17.62 1.22
C ALA A 28 7.55 18.90 2.04
N THR A 29 6.38 19.52 1.84
CA THR A 29 5.97 20.76 2.53
C THR A 29 5.11 20.54 3.77
N SER A 30 4.66 19.32 4.04
CA SER A 30 3.79 19.00 5.19
C SER A 30 4.47 19.15 6.55
N GLY A 31 5.80 19.11 6.59
CA GLY A 31 6.57 19.03 7.84
C GLY A 31 6.50 17.66 8.54
N SER A 32 5.80 16.68 7.97
CA SER A 32 5.68 15.34 8.54
C SER A 32 6.87 14.46 8.12
N HIS A 33 7.45 13.77 9.09
CA HIS A 33 8.49 12.76 8.86
C HIS A 33 7.92 11.35 8.66
N ILE A 34 6.63 11.17 8.89
CA ILE A 34 5.90 9.91 8.71
C ILE A 34 4.85 10.09 7.62
N VAL A 35 4.91 9.26 6.61
CA VAL A 35 3.90 9.15 5.54
C VAL A 35 3.22 7.80 5.64
N LEU A 36 1.90 7.80 5.64
CA LEU A 36 1.04 6.62 5.71
C LEU A 36 0.32 6.42 4.39
N LEU A 37 0.81 5.47 3.58
CA LEU A 37 0.29 5.21 2.25
C LEU A 37 -0.65 3.99 2.28
N CYS A 38 -1.94 4.25 2.18
CA CYS A 38 -3.00 3.26 2.18
C CYS A 38 -3.58 3.06 0.77
N GLY A 39 -4.10 1.89 0.54
CA GLY A 39 -4.84 1.57 -0.68
C GLY A 39 -5.17 0.09 -0.74
N PRO A 40 -6.18 -0.30 -1.52
CA PRO A 40 -6.63 -1.68 -1.59
C PRO A 40 -5.57 -2.60 -2.18
N SER A 41 -5.77 -3.91 -2.02
CA SER A 41 -4.86 -4.91 -2.58
C SER A 41 -4.67 -4.71 -4.09
N SER A 42 -3.41 -4.77 -4.55
CA SER A 42 -3.01 -4.58 -5.96
C SER A 42 -3.41 -3.22 -6.56
N SER A 43 -3.53 -2.18 -5.73
CA SER A 43 -3.73 -0.80 -6.18
C SER A 43 -2.45 -0.08 -6.61
N GLY A 44 -1.28 -0.71 -6.46
CA GLY A 44 0.02 -0.09 -6.78
C GLY A 44 0.72 0.61 -5.60
N LYS A 45 0.38 0.28 -4.34
CA LYS A 45 1.01 0.88 -3.15
C LYS A 45 2.53 0.87 -3.20
N THR A 46 3.11 -0.31 -3.36
CA THR A 46 4.56 -0.49 -3.37
C THR A 46 5.24 0.30 -4.49
N THR A 47 4.65 0.29 -5.70
CA THR A 47 5.14 1.07 -6.84
C THR A 47 5.09 2.57 -6.56
N THR A 48 3.93 3.06 -6.09
CA THR A 48 3.75 4.49 -5.74
C THR A 48 4.69 4.92 -4.62
N ALA A 49 4.88 4.08 -3.59
CA ALA A 49 5.83 4.37 -2.51
C ALA A 49 7.28 4.44 -3.00
N ASN A 50 7.70 3.55 -3.90
CA ASN A 50 9.04 3.58 -4.48
C ASN A 50 9.25 4.82 -5.35
N LEU A 51 8.25 5.24 -6.12
CA LEU A 51 8.30 6.49 -6.90
C LEU A 51 8.39 7.70 -5.97
N LEU A 52 7.61 7.73 -4.90
CA LEU A 52 7.67 8.80 -3.89
C LEU A 52 9.07 8.86 -3.22
N VAL A 53 9.68 7.71 -2.90
CA VAL A 53 11.07 7.66 -2.41
C VAL A 53 12.04 8.29 -3.41
N SER A 54 11.92 7.94 -4.69
CA SER A 54 12.77 8.50 -5.75
C SER A 54 12.60 10.01 -5.90
N ASP A 55 11.35 10.48 -5.93
CA ASP A 55 11.05 11.91 -6.10
C ASP A 55 11.48 12.75 -4.89
N LEU A 56 11.28 12.24 -3.66
CA LEU A 56 11.78 12.90 -2.45
C LEU A 56 13.31 12.94 -2.40
N SER A 57 13.96 11.88 -2.87
CA SER A 57 15.43 11.83 -2.97
C SER A 57 15.96 12.87 -3.97
N ALA A 58 15.25 13.10 -5.08
CA ALA A 58 15.58 14.15 -6.04
C ALA A 58 15.44 15.57 -5.45
N LEU A 59 14.60 15.73 -4.41
CA LEU A 59 14.46 16.96 -3.62
C LEU A 59 15.47 17.06 -2.46
N GLY A 60 16.44 16.15 -2.37
CA GLY A 60 17.46 16.13 -1.33
C GLY A 60 16.99 15.57 0.03
N ARG A 61 15.83 14.92 0.09
CA ARG A 61 15.33 14.27 1.30
C ARG A 61 15.66 12.77 1.28
N ARG A 62 16.14 12.24 2.38
CA ARG A 62 16.25 10.79 2.56
C ARG A 62 14.83 10.23 2.76
N ALA A 63 14.42 9.28 1.96
CA ALA A 63 13.12 8.63 2.12
C ALA A 63 13.27 7.11 2.16
N VAL A 64 12.56 6.44 3.06
CA VAL A 64 12.63 4.99 3.26
C VAL A 64 11.23 4.40 3.26
N ARG A 65 11.00 3.43 2.36
CA ARG A 65 9.76 2.67 2.31
C ARG A 65 9.80 1.49 3.27
N ILE A 66 8.74 1.32 4.04
CA ILE A 66 8.56 0.24 5.02
C ILE A 66 7.18 -0.38 4.76
N SER A 67 7.12 -1.70 4.61
CA SER A 67 5.85 -2.40 4.47
C SER A 67 5.23 -2.67 5.85
N LEU A 68 3.96 -2.35 6.03
CA LEU A 68 3.21 -2.74 7.21
C LEU A 68 3.02 -4.26 7.28
N ASP A 69 3.14 -4.96 6.15
CA ASP A 69 3.05 -6.41 6.11
C ASP A 69 4.19 -7.08 6.92
N ASP A 70 5.31 -6.40 7.15
CA ASP A 70 6.39 -6.87 8.02
C ASP A 70 5.99 -6.97 9.50
N PHE A 71 4.92 -6.27 9.91
CA PHE A 71 4.43 -6.25 11.28
C PHE A 71 3.26 -7.20 11.53
N TYR A 72 2.91 -8.08 10.58
CA TYR A 72 1.90 -9.09 10.83
C TYR A 72 2.30 -10.06 11.96
N ARG A 73 1.30 -10.50 12.71
CA ARG A 73 1.41 -11.62 13.63
C ARG A 73 1.54 -12.93 12.83
N ASN A 74 2.03 -13.97 13.47
CA ASN A 74 2.11 -15.30 12.85
C ASN A 74 0.73 -15.77 12.38
N ARG A 75 0.69 -16.55 11.30
CA ARG A 75 -0.58 -17.00 10.72
C ARG A 75 -1.44 -17.87 11.65
N ASP A 76 -0.83 -18.55 12.62
CA ASP A 76 -1.54 -19.40 13.60
C ASP A 76 -2.41 -18.60 14.56
N VAL A 77 -2.04 -17.36 14.88
CA VAL A 77 -2.75 -16.45 15.78
C VAL A 77 -3.58 -15.38 15.10
N MET A 78 -3.80 -15.49 13.78
CA MET A 78 -4.65 -14.56 13.05
C MET A 78 -6.10 -14.57 13.53
N PRO A 79 -6.78 -13.40 13.58
CA PRO A 79 -8.19 -13.34 13.87
C PRO A 79 -8.99 -14.17 12.86
N LEU A 80 -10.21 -14.55 13.24
CA LEU A 80 -11.08 -15.36 12.41
C LEU A 80 -12.28 -14.54 11.92
N TRP A 81 -12.77 -14.87 10.75
CA TRP A 81 -14.12 -14.51 10.32
C TRP A 81 -15.17 -15.30 11.09
N GLU A 82 -16.42 -14.90 10.99
CA GLU A 82 -17.55 -15.59 11.62
C GLU A 82 -17.70 -17.06 11.21
N ASP A 83 -17.24 -17.40 9.99
CA ASP A 83 -17.24 -18.76 9.45
C ASP A 83 -16.05 -19.61 9.91
N GLY A 84 -15.17 -19.07 10.79
CA GLY A 84 -14.00 -19.72 11.31
C GLY A 84 -12.78 -19.69 10.39
N THR A 85 -12.87 -19.09 9.22
CA THR A 85 -11.71 -18.88 8.33
C THR A 85 -10.84 -17.73 8.82
N LYS A 86 -9.54 -17.73 8.46
CA LYS A 86 -8.60 -16.70 8.92
C LYS A 86 -8.87 -15.36 8.26
N ASN A 87 -8.97 -14.31 9.08
CA ASN A 87 -9.19 -12.95 8.64
C ASN A 87 -7.86 -12.19 8.51
N PHE A 88 -7.25 -12.22 7.35
CA PHE A 88 -6.00 -11.49 7.05
C PHE A 88 -6.23 -10.00 6.76
N GLU A 89 -7.48 -9.57 6.68
CA GLU A 89 -7.84 -8.19 6.36
C GLU A 89 -8.13 -7.35 7.62
N SER A 90 -8.16 -7.97 8.81
CA SER A 90 -8.34 -7.26 10.08
C SER A 90 -7.04 -6.60 10.55
N ILE A 91 -7.15 -5.39 11.11
CA ILE A 91 -6.01 -4.71 11.75
C ILE A 91 -5.47 -5.49 12.97
N GLU A 92 -6.29 -6.32 13.60
CA GLU A 92 -5.88 -7.19 14.72
C GLU A 92 -4.82 -8.23 14.30
N GLY A 93 -4.70 -8.48 12.98
CA GLY A 93 -3.61 -9.27 12.41
C GLY A 93 -2.26 -8.57 12.49
N LEU A 94 -2.21 -7.25 12.64
CA LEU A 94 -0.97 -6.51 12.87
C LEU A 94 -0.61 -6.46 14.35
N ASP A 95 0.66 -6.49 14.63
CA ASP A 95 1.21 -6.21 15.95
C ASP A 95 1.46 -4.70 16.09
N LEU A 96 0.41 -3.99 16.48
CA LEU A 96 0.44 -2.54 16.64
C LEU A 96 1.40 -2.06 17.72
N GLU A 97 1.62 -2.87 18.76
CA GLU A 97 2.58 -2.57 19.82
C GLU A 97 4.02 -2.64 19.28
N CYS A 98 4.35 -3.70 18.54
CA CYS A 98 5.64 -3.82 17.88
C CYS A 98 5.85 -2.66 16.88
N PHE A 99 4.83 -2.32 16.08
CA PHE A 99 4.89 -1.20 15.14
C PHE A 99 5.18 0.12 15.84
N SER A 100 4.34 0.49 16.81
CA SER A 100 4.49 1.79 17.51
C SER A 100 5.81 1.88 18.28
N THR A 101 6.21 0.79 18.95
CA THR A 101 7.49 0.74 19.67
C THR A 101 8.67 0.91 18.72
N SER A 102 8.72 0.16 17.61
CA SER A 102 9.81 0.26 16.64
C SER A 102 9.92 1.67 16.05
N VAL A 103 8.79 2.26 15.63
CA VAL A 103 8.77 3.60 15.00
C VAL A 103 9.15 4.68 16.02
N ASN A 104 8.55 4.67 17.21
CA ASN A 104 8.83 5.69 18.22
C ASN A 104 10.27 5.58 18.74
N THR A 105 10.81 4.37 18.86
CA THR A 105 12.24 4.17 19.20
C THR A 105 13.14 4.68 18.11
N LEU A 106 12.87 4.35 16.84
CA LEU A 106 13.64 4.84 15.70
C LEU A 106 13.69 6.38 15.68
N MET A 107 12.57 7.05 15.86
CA MET A 107 12.50 8.51 15.83
C MET A 107 13.17 9.16 17.04
N ARG A 108 13.14 8.52 18.20
CA ARG A 108 13.77 9.04 19.44
C ARG A 108 15.27 8.80 19.49
N GLU A 109 15.72 7.62 19.07
CA GLU A 109 17.10 7.16 19.25
C GLU A 109 17.94 7.24 17.96
N GLY A 110 17.30 7.51 16.83
CA GLY A 110 17.94 7.55 15.52
C GLY A 110 18.22 6.17 14.92
N HIS A 111 17.94 5.09 15.64
CA HIS A 111 18.11 3.72 15.17
C HIS A 111 17.10 2.76 15.85
N ALA A 112 16.69 1.72 15.15
CA ALA A 112 15.85 0.64 15.70
C ALA A 112 15.92 -0.60 14.81
N GLU A 113 15.52 -1.76 15.38
CA GLU A 113 15.36 -3.01 14.65
C GLU A 113 13.90 -3.20 14.25
N PHE A 114 13.67 -3.42 12.95
CA PHE A 114 12.34 -3.65 12.41
C PHE A 114 12.13 -5.13 12.07
N PRO A 115 10.94 -5.69 12.31
CA PRO A 115 10.65 -7.07 11.98
C PRO A 115 10.66 -7.29 10.46
N ILE A 116 10.80 -8.55 10.07
CA ILE A 116 10.61 -9.03 8.70
C ILE A 116 9.62 -10.18 8.75
N PHE A 117 8.62 -10.16 7.87
CA PHE A 117 7.64 -11.24 7.79
C PHE A 117 7.98 -12.18 6.62
N ASP A 118 8.13 -13.47 6.92
CA ASP A 118 8.29 -14.51 5.92
C ASP A 118 6.92 -15.02 5.46
N PHE A 119 6.51 -14.58 4.27
CA PHE A 119 5.23 -14.97 3.67
C PHE A 119 5.14 -16.45 3.35
N THR A 120 6.26 -17.10 3.04
CA THR A 120 6.30 -18.54 2.74
C THR A 120 6.08 -19.35 4.00
N ALA A 121 6.81 -19.02 5.06
CA ALA A 121 6.66 -19.68 6.36
C ALA A 121 5.41 -19.20 7.14
N GLY A 122 4.83 -18.05 6.77
CA GLY A 122 3.66 -17.46 7.42
C GLY A 122 3.93 -16.99 8.86
N LYS A 123 5.16 -16.55 9.14
CA LYS A 123 5.60 -16.11 10.46
C LYS A 123 6.68 -15.04 10.37
N ARG A 124 6.93 -14.35 11.49
CA ARG A 124 8.07 -13.44 11.60
C ARG A 124 9.38 -14.19 11.45
N SER A 125 10.27 -13.59 10.68
CA SER A 125 11.68 -14.03 10.59
C SER A 125 12.37 -13.83 11.94
N PRO A 126 13.33 -14.72 12.32
CA PRO A 126 14.21 -14.46 13.45
C PRO A 126 15.22 -13.33 13.15
N ILE A 127 15.37 -12.96 11.87
CA ILE A 127 16.25 -11.86 11.44
C ILE A 127 15.42 -10.58 11.39
N THR A 128 15.97 -9.51 11.94
CA THR A 128 15.42 -8.16 11.87
C THR A 128 16.14 -7.32 10.82
N ARG A 129 15.62 -6.15 10.53
CA ARG A 129 16.23 -5.17 9.64
C ARG A 129 16.62 -3.93 10.45
N PRO A 130 17.93 -3.60 10.53
CA PRO A 130 18.37 -2.37 11.15
C PRO A 130 17.87 -1.18 10.34
N MET A 131 17.36 -0.17 11.03
CA MET A 131 16.86 1.08 10.47
C MET A 131 17.56 2.24 11.12
N GLU A 132 17.85 3.27 10.33
CA GLU A 132 18.44 4.53 10.77
C GLU A 132 17.53 5.69 10.42
N TYR A 133 17.48 6.69 11.28
CA TYR A 133 16.67 7.89 11.13
C TYR A 133 17.46 9.12 11.53
N ASP A 134 17.31 10.19 10.77
CA ASP A 134 17.76 11.54 11.05
C ASP A 134 16.66 12.56 10.67
N GLU A 135 16.89 13.83 10.99
CA GLU A 135 15.92 14.91 10.70
C GLU A 135 15.65 15.14 9.21
N ASN A 136 16.48 14.60 8.32
CA ASN A 136 16.27 14.64 6.87
C ASN A 136 15.49 13.43 6.34
N THR A 137 15.19 12.45 7.21
CA THR A 137 14.57 11.18 6.80
C THR A 137 13.04 11.28 6.84
N ILE A 138 12.40 10.77 5.79
CA ILE A 138 10.95 10.56 5.70
C ILE A 138 10.68 9.05 5.67
N LEU A 139 9.90 8.56 6.62
CA LEU A 139 9.49 7.16 6.72
C LEU A 139 8.14 6.97 6.01
N ILE A 140 8.10 6.13 4.98
CA ILE A 140 6.89 5.86 4.20
C ILE A 140 6.40 4.46 4.54
N PHE A 141 5.35 4.38 5.37
CA PHE A 141 4.70 3.12 5.72
C PHE A 141 3.58 2.82 4.72
N GLU A 142 3.68 1.71 4.00
CA GLU A 142 2.65 1.31 3.05
C GLU A 142 1.93 0.03 3.50
N GLY A 143 0.62 0.03 3.38
CA GLY A 143 -0.20 -1.13 3.70
C GLY A 143 -1.69 -0.83 3.66
N ILE A 144 -2.52 -1.89 3.72
CA ILE A 144 -3.98 -1.75 3.69
C ILE A 144 -4.52 -1.08 4.97
N HIS A 145 -3.77 -1.11 6.07
CA HIS A 145 -4.14 -0.57 7.38
C HIS A 145 -3.54 0.80 7.68
N ALA A 146 -2.75 1.38 6.76
CA ALA A 146 -1.93 2.55 7.05
C ALA A 146 -2.73 3.76 7.59
N LEU A 147 -3.98 3.95 7.17
CA LEU A 147 -4.82 5.08 7.62
C LEU A 147 -5.75 4.74 8.78
N GLN A 148 -5.71 3.53 9.33
CA GLN A 148 -6.60 3.18 10.44
C GLN A 148 -6.24 3.94 11.71
N PRO A 149 -7.25 4.43 12.48
CA PRO A 149 -7.03 5.23 13.68
C PRO A 149 -6.14 4.54 14.70
N GLN A 150 -6.29 3.22 14.89
CA GLN A 150 -5.51 2.43 15.85
C GLN A 150 -4.02 2.47 15.54
N LEU A 151 -3.63 2.44 14.24
CA LEU A 151 -2.23 2.55 13.84
C LEU A 151 -1.72 3.97 14.05
N ARG A 152 -2.51 4.99 13.67
CA ARG A 152 -2.13 6.41 13.79
C ARG A 152 -1.96 6.84 15.25
N GLN A 153 -2.82 6.36 16.15
CA GLN A 153 -2.78 6.68 17.59
C GLN A 153 -1.52 6.16 18.29
N GLY A 154 -0.90 5.11 17.76
CA GLY A 154 0.36 4.57 18.30
C GLY A 154 1.59 5.41 17.96
N LEU A 155 1.49 6.37 17.05
CA LEU A 155 2.60 7.22 16.61
C LEU A 155 2.71 8.48 17.48
N ALA A 156 3.89 8.75 18.01
CA ALA A 156 4.15 9.95 18.81
C ALA A 156 4.28 11.24 17.98
N SER A 157 4.49 11.12 16.67
CA SER A 157 4.69 12.24 15.75
C SER A 157 3.53 12.41 14.78
N SER A 158 3.38 13.62 14.24
CA SER A 158 2.43 13.91 13.16
C SER A 158 2.73 13.05 11.93
N ASN A 159 1.69 12.69 11.20
CA ASN A 159 1.80 11.87 10.01
C ASN A 159 0.95 12.43 8.87
N PHE A 160 1.39 12.17 7.64
CA PHE A 160 0.74 12.58 6.41
C PHE A 160 0.10 11.37 5.73
N GLY A 161 -1.20 11.39 5.51
CA GLY A 161 -1.98 10.29 4.97
C GLY A 161 -2.18 10.37 3.45
N ILE A 162 -1.86 9.30 2.74
CA ILE A 162 -2.10 9.15 1.31
C ILE A 162 -3.00 7.95 1.08
N TYR A 163 -4.08 8.14 0.32
CA TYR A 163 -4.92 7.05 -0.15
C TYR A 163 -4.82 6.91 -1.65
N ILE A 164 -4.47 5.71 -2.09
CA ILE A 164 -4.36 5.39 -3.52
C ILE A 164 -5.37 4.32 -3.92
N HIS A 165 -5.97 4.49 -5.09
CA HIS A 165 -6.77 3.45 -5.71
C HIS A 165 -6.84 3.62 -7.23
N PRO A 166 -6.95 2.56 -8.01
CA PRO A 166 -7.29 2.69 -9.42
C PRO A 166 -8.78 3.05 -9.52
N ASN A 167 -9.10 4.01 -10.39
CA ASN A 167 -10.47 4.45 -10.66
C ASN A 167 -10.71 4.50 -12.17
N THR A 168 -10.52 3.36 -12.82
CA THR A 168 -10.71 3.22 -14.27
C THR A 168 -11.67 2.06 -14.54
N SER A 169 -12.59 2.27 -15.48
CA SER A 169 -13.37 1.23 -16.10
C SER A 169 -13.16 1.26 -17.62
N TYR A 170 -13.13 0.08 -18.20
CA TYR A 170 -13.11 -0.08 -19.65
C TYR A 170 -14.52 -0.38 -20.11
N VAL A 171 -14.98 0.38 -21.09
CA VAL A 171 -16.34 0.24 -21.64
C VAL A 171 -16.25 -0.08 -23.13
N ASP A 172 -17.28 -0.78 -23.65
CA ASP A 172 -17.47 -1.00 -25.08
C ASP A 172 -17.99 0.27 -25.79
N GLN A 173 -18.30 0.14 -27.08
CA GLN A 173 -18.84 1.24 -27.89
C GLN A 173 -20.24 1.68 -27.47
N ASP A 174 -20.99 0.79 -26.83
CA ASP A 174 -22.35 1.02 -26.34
C ASP A 174 -22.37 1.54 -24.89
N GLY A 175 -21.20 1.70 -24.27
CA GLY A 175 -21.04 2.19 -22.89
C GLY A 175 -21.17 1.12 -21.80
N HIS A 176 -21.24 -0.17 -22.17
CA HIS A 176 -21.25 -1.26 -21.19
C HIS A 176 -19.86 -1.47 -20.62
N THR A 177 -19.78 -1.65 -19.30
CA THR A 177 -18.51 -1.92 -18.62
C THR A 177 -18.02 -3.33 -18.96
N LEU A 178 -16.85 -3.40 -19.59
CA LEU A 178 -16.14 -4.64 -19.90
C LEU A 178 -15.24 -5.08 -18.73
N LEU A 179 -14.53 -4.13 -18.12
CA LEU A 179 -13.68 -4.35 -16.96
C LEU A 179 -13.77 -3.14 -16.04
N ASP A 180 -13.96 -3.37 -14.76
CA ASP A 180 -13.90 -2.32 -13.74
C ASP A 180 -12.55 -2.32 -12.99
N ALA A 181 -12.39 -1.38 -12.06
CA ALA A 181 -11.18 -1.27 -11.25
C ALA A 181 -10.93 -2.50 -10.36
N ARG A 182 -11.97 -3.26 -10.00
CA ARG A 182 -11.84 -4.48 -9.20
C ARG A 182 -11.32 -5.63 -10.04
N ASP A 183 -11.80 -5.76 -11.28
CA ASP A 183 -11.33 -6.78 -12.23
C ASP A 183 -9.83 -6.59 -12.53
N LEU A 184 -9.43 -5.34 -12.77
CA LEU A 184 -8.02 -5.01 -12.97
C LEU A 184 -7.16 -5.36 -11.76
N ARG A 185 -7.63 -5.05 -10.57
CA ARG A 185 -6.92 -5.38 -9.33
C ARG A 185 -6.85 -6.88 -9.09
N LEU A 186 -7.93 -7.62 -9.38
CA LEU A 186 -7.94 -9.08 -9.30
C LEU A 186 -6.91 -9.68 -10.27
N THR A 187 -6.88 -9.22 -11.51
CA THR A 187 -5.91 -9.68 -12.52
C THR A 187 -4.47 -9.44 -12.05
N ARG A 188 -4.17 -8.22 -11.60
CA ARG A 188 -2.85 -7.89 -11.03
C ARG A 188 -2.50 -8.76 -9.83
N ARG A 189 -3.46 -9.03 -8.94
CA ARG A 189 -3.27 -9.87 -7.77
C ARG A 189 -2.97 -11.30 -8.15
N ILE A 190 -3.70 -11.88 -9.09
CA ILE A 190 -3.47 -13.25 -9.59
C ILE A 190 -2.04 -13.40 -10.10
N ILE A 191 -1.59 -12.45 -10.95
CA ILE A 191 -0.24 -12.47 -11.51
C ILE A 191 0.81 -12.36 -10.41
N ARG A 192 0.70 -11.36 -9.54
CA ARG A 192 1.63 -11.13 -8.43
C ARG A 192 1.71 -12.32 -7.47
N ASP A 193 0.57 -12.84 -7.04
CA ASP A 193 0.51 -13.91 -6.04
C ASP A 193 1.07 -15.21 -6.61
N ASN A 194 0.85 -15.47 -7.92
CA ASN A 194 1.43 -16.62 -8.61
C ASN A 194 2.95 -16.49 -8.76
N LEU A 195 3.47 -15.34 -9.17
CA LEU A 195 4.90 -15.13 -9.42
C LEU A 195 5.73 -14.95 -8.14
N HIS A 196 5.17 -14.32 -7.10
CA HIS A 196 5.97 -13.85 -5.96
C HIS A 196 5.53 -14.38 -4.59
N ARG A 197 4.36 -15.02 -4.48
CA ARG A 197 3.80 -15.50 -3.20
C ARG A 197 3.51 -17.00 -3.19
N GLY A 198 3.77 -17.69 -4.31
CA GLY A 198 3.53 -19.12 -4.44
C GLY A 198 2.05 -19.52 -4.35
N THR A 199 1.12 -18.57 -4.54
CA THR A 199 -0.32 -18.83 -4.49
C THR A 199 -0.85 -19.02 -5.90
N PRO A 200 -1.42 -20.19 -6.23
CA PRO A 200 -1.96 -20.44 -7.56
C PRO A 200 -3.18 -19.55 -7.85
N PRO A 201 -3.50 -19.28 -9.14
CA PRO A 201 -4.59 -18.40 -9.54
C PRO A 201 -5.93 -18.70 -8.88
N LEU A 202 -6.33 -19.98 -8.79
CA LEU A 202 -7.58 -20.40 -8.14
C LEU A 202 -7.60 -20.02 -6.65
N GLY A 203 -6.46 -20.18 -5.94
CA GLY A 203 -6.35 -19.78 -4.54
C GLY A 203 -6.55 -18.29 -4.35
N THR A 204 -5.97 -17.46 -5.23
CA THR A 204 -6.18 -16.01 -5.21
C THR A 204 -7.64 -15.63 -5.48
N MET A 205 -8.29 -16.28 -6.43
CA MET A 205 -9.72 -16.06 -6.72
C MET A 205 -10.62 -16.43 -5.54
N GLN A 206 -10.35 -17.53 -4.85
CA GLN A 206 -11.08 -17.95 -3.66
C GLN A 206 -10.99 -16.94 -2.52
N MET A 207 -9.80 -16.35 -2.31
CA MET A 207 -9.59 -15.32 -1.28
C MET A 207 -10.15 -13.94 -1.66
N TRP A 208 -10.51 -13.71 -2.92
CA TRP A 208 -10.88 -12.38 -3.40
C TRP A 208 -12.11 -11.79 -2.71
N LYS A 209 -13.10 -12.63 -2.40
CA LYS A 209 -14.30 -12.23 -1.66
C LYS A 209 -13.95 -11.63 -0.30
N ASP A 210 -13.03 -12.27 0.43
CA ASP A 210 -12.62 -11.81 1.76
C ASP A 210 -11.81 -10.50 1.66
N VAL A 211 -10.99 -10.36 0.63
CA VAL A 211 -10.29 -9.10 0.34
C VAL A 211 -11.26 -7.95 0.12
N LEU A 212 -12.31 -8.14 -0.70
CA LEU A 212 -13.33 -7.11 -0.91
C LEU A 212 -14.14 -6.82 0.36
N ARG A 213 -14.44 -7.85 1.16
CA ARG A 213 -15.11 -7.70 2.46
C ARG A 213 -14.26 -6.87 3.42
N GLY A 214 -12.97 -7.19 3.53
CA GLY A 214 -12.03 -6.44 4.38
C GLY A 214 -11.85 -4.99 3.95
N GLU A 215 -11.81 -4.75 2.65
CA GLU A 215 -11.75 -3.41 2.08
C GLU A 215 -12.95 -2.54 2.51
N LEU A 216 -14.15 -3.10 2.45
CA LEU A 216 -15.37 -2.41 2.88
C LEU A 216 -15.43 -2.17 4.38
N LEU A 217 -15.03 -3.17 5.19
CA LEU A 217 -15.17 -3.12 6.64
C LEU A 217 -14.06 -2.31 7.31
N TYR A 218 -12.82 -2.42 6.83
CA TYR A 218 -11.64 -1.93 7.55
C TYR A 218 -10.96 -0.75 6.85
N MET A 219 -10.92 -0.71 5.53
CA MET A 219 -10.17 0.31 4.80
C MET A 219 -11.02 1.51 4.43
N LYS A 220 -12.21 1.27 3.84
CA LYS A 220 -13.10 2.32 3.35
C LYS A 220 -13.49 3.35 4.43
N PRO A 221 -13.79 2.96 5.68
CA PRO A 221 -14.12 3.92 6.73
C PRO A 221 -12.98 4.91 7.03
N SER A 222 -11.72 4.46 6.90
CA SER A 222 -10.54 5.28 7.19
C SER A 222 -10.02 6.06 5.96
N SER A 223 -10.50 5.76 4.76
CA SER A 223 -9.99 6.41 3.54
C SER A 223 -10.21 7.92 3.54
N GLY A 224 -11.33 8.40 4.10
CA GLY A 224 -11.64 9.83 4.21
C GLY A 224 -10.69 10.64 5.10
N THR A 225 -9.79 10.00 5.84
CA THR A 225 -8.79 10.67 6.69
C THR A 225 -7.46 10.94 5.96
N ALA A 226 -7.38 10.64 4.67
CA ALA A 226 -6.21 10.92 3.86
C ALA A 226 -6.10 12.42 3.53
N ASP A 227 -4.87 12.94 3.56
CA ASP A 227 -4.55 14.31 3.15
C ASP A 227 -4.48 14.45 1.62
N VAL A 228 -4.17 13.33 0.94
CA VAL A 228 -4.09 13.26 -0.54
C VAL A 228 -4.69 11.96 -1.06
N PHE A 229 -5.44 12.09 -2.17
CA PHE A 229 -5.94 10.97 -2.96
C PHE A 229 -5.20 10.91 -4.30
N VAL A 230 -4.72 9.72 -4.68
CA VAL A 230 -4.02 9.50 -5.95
C VAL A 230 -4.73 8.39 -6.72
N ASN A 231 -5.09 8.68 -7.95
CA ASN A 231 -5.62 7.68 -8.86
C ASN A 231 -4.46 6.92 -9.54
N THR A 232 -4.31 5.65 -9.21
CA THR A 232 -3.27 4.76 -9.74
C THR A 232 -3.73 3.98 -10.97
N SER A 233 -4.71 4.49 -11.69
CA SER A 233 -5.10 3.93 -12.97
C SER A 233 -4.02 4.21 -13.99
N HIS A 234 -3.32 3.16 -14.38
CA HIS A 234 -2.49 3.14 -15.58
C HIS A 234 -3.25 2.39 -16.65
N ASP A 235 -3.55 3.03 -17.74
CA ASP A 235 -4.31 2.44 -18.83
C ASP A 235 -3.57 1.26 -19.50
N LEU A 236 -2.28 1.08 -19.18
CA LEU A 236 -1.45 -0.05 -19.63
C LEU A 236 -0.67 -0.73 -18.49
N SER A 237 -1.09 -0.64 -17.27
CA SER A 237 -0.33 -1.17 -16.12
C SER A 237 -0.16 -2.68 -16.08
N LEU A 238 -0.68 -3.42 -17.04
CA LEU A 238 -0.38 -4.83 -17.23
C LEU A 238 1.02 -5.06 -17.83
N ILE A 239 1.68 -4.00 -18.32
CA ILE A 239 3.01 -4.09 -18.94
C ILE A 239 4.14 -4.04 -17.89
N HIS A 240 3.85 -3.57 -16.68
CA HIS A 240 4.84 -3.39 -15.60
C HIS A 240 4.66 -4.37 -14.42
N ILE A 241 4.03 -5.52 -14.67
CA ILE A 241 3.91 -6.59 -13.68
C ILE A 241 5.02 -7.62 -13.89
#